data_0ec7eccc057c49ec9d46ff5353e0a832
#
_entry.id   0ec7eccc057c49ec9d46ff5353e0a832
#
_cell.length_a   1.000
_cell.length_b   1.000
_cell.length_c   1.000
_cell.angle_alpha   90.00
_cell.angle_beta   90.00
_cell.angle_gamma   90.00
#
_symmetry.space_group_name_H-M   'P 1'
#
loop_
_entity.id
_entity.type
_entity.pdbx_description
1 polymer ?
#
loop_
_entity_poly.entity_id
_entity_poly.type
_entity_poly.pdbx_seq_one_letter_code
_entity_poly.pdbx_strand_id
1 'polypeptide(L)'
;MTKNKNQLSNHMKTAVLIFCDPKTVEQFLKVVDKVVQINLSPSQRMNANKENYIESNRFLYFRVDRKMVKILLNDILFIEGLKDYVKIFTAHKTIVTKQVLSTLEESLPSDEFLRIHRSYIVSIDKIDSYNTDILEIAKKELPIGRMYRHKVTKILNASSIHGNSHVNAKNRS
;
A
#
# COMPACT_ATOMS: atom_id res chain seq x y z
N MET A 1 22.59 6.15 19.38
CA MET A 1 21.81 5.30 18.45
C MET A 1 20.34 5.33 18.79
N THR A 2 19.68 6.51 18.67
CA THR A 2 18.30 6.71 19.19
C THR A 2 17.39 7.46 18.19
N LYS A 3 17.72 7.45 16.88
CA LYS A 3 16.95 8.24 15.87
C LYS A 3 15.87 7.45 15.11
N ASN A 4 15.79 6.12 15.22
CA ASN A 4 14.88 5.34 14.38
C ASN A 4 13.49 5.06 14.99
N LYS A 5 13.32 5.22 16.29
CA LYS A 5 11.99 4.98 16.92
C LYS A 5 10.98 6.12 16.70
N ASN A 6 11.44 7.35 16.48
CA ASN A 6 10.56 8.50 16.29
C ASN A 6 10.00 8.65 14.86
N GLN A 7 10.66 8.11 13.85
CA GLN A 7 10.17 8.21 12.47
C GLN A 7 9.00 7.24 12.18
N LEU A 8 9.06 5.99 12.67
CA LEU A 8 7.93 5.04 12.53
C LEU A 8 6.67 5.53 13.28
N SER A 9 6.85 6.13 14.46
CA SER A 9 5.73 6.69 15.24
C SER A 9 5.03 7.85 14.51
N ASN A 10 5.77 8.69 13.77
CA ASN A 10 5.19 9.83 13.07
C ASN A 10 4.42 9.44 11.81
N HIS A 11 4.87 8.45 11.03
CA HIS A 11 4.13 7.96 9.85
C HIS A 11 2.81 7.29 10.23
N MET A 12 2.80 6.48 11.29
CA MET A 12 1.55 5.89 11.80
C MET A 12 0.58 6.95 12.34
N LYS A 13 1.08 7.98 13.02
CA LYS A 13 0.24 9.09 13.51
C LYS A 13 -0.38 9.90 12.39
N THR A 14 0.34 10.14 11.30
CA THR A 14 -0.16 10.91 10.15
C THR A 14 -1.25 10.15 9.39
N ALA A 15 -1.10 8.84 9.19
CA ALA A 15 -2.10 8.03 8.50
C ALA A 15 -3.44 7.92 9.25
N VAL A 16 -3.39 7.94 10.60
CA VAL A 16 -4.59 7.87 11.44
C VAL A 16 -5.30 9.23 11.55
N LEU A 17 -4.57 10.34 11.53
CA LEU A 17 -5.11 11.70 11.67
C LEU A 17 -5.98 12.16 10.47
N ILE A 18 -5.81 11.58 9.29
CA ILE A 18 -6.53 12.00 8.07
C ILE A 18 -7.98 11.48 8.05
N PHE A 19 -8.33 10.46 8.83
CA PHE A 19 -9.58 9.72 8.66
C PHE A 19 -10.49 9.62 9.89
N CYS A 20 -10.11 10.13 11.05
CA CYS A 20 -10.89 10.00 12.29
C CYS A 20 -11.01 11.32 13.08
N ASP A 21 -12.12 11.47 13.79
CA ASP A 21 -12.29 12.47 14.84
C ASP A 21 -11.15 12.34 15.89
N PRO A 22 -10.54 13.46 16.35
CA PRO A 22 -9.40 13.46 17.28
C PRO A 22 -9.58 12.62 18.54
N LYS A 23 -10.79 12.53 19.08
CA LYS A 23 -11.08 11.72 20.28
C LYS A 23 -11.01 10.22 20.03
N THR A 24 -11.40 9.78 18.84
CA THR A 24 -11.35 8.36 18.45
C THR A 24 -9.90 7.91 18.19
N VAL A 25 -9.06 8.82 17.68
CA VAL A 25 -7.62 8.57 17.46
C VAL A 25 -6.87 8.33 18.77
N GLU A 26 -7.14 9.14 19.80
CA GLU A 26 -6.45 9.00 21.09
C GLU A 26 -6.79 7.69 21.80
N GLN A 27 -8.06 7.28 21.74
CA GLN A 27 -8.49 5.99 22.29
C GLN A 27 -7.88 4.82 21.52
N PHE A 28 -7.81 4.90 20.20
CA PHE A 28 -7.21 3.88 19.35
C PHE A 28 -5.70 3.73 19.61
N LEU A 29 -4.96 4.85 19.72
CA LEU A 29 -3.54 4.83 20.02
C LEU A 29 -3.24 4.21 21.40
N LYS A 30 -4.07 4.47 22.41
CA LYS A 30 -3.94 3.84 23.74
C LYS A 30 -4.16 2.32 23.70
N VAL A 31 -5.07 1.84 22.85
CA VAL A 31 -5.32 0.40 22.69
C VAL A 31 -4.16 -0.25 21.92
N VAL A 32 -3.66 0.39 20.86
CA VAL A 32 -2.52 -0.12 20.07
C VAL A 32 -1.25 -0.20 20.93
N ASP A 33 -0.93 0.83 21.70
CA ASP A 33 0.23 0.80 22.61
C ASP A 33 0.12 -0.32 23.64
N LYS A 34 -1.07 -0.57 24.17
CA LYS A 34 -1.31 -1.64 25.14
C LYS A 34 -1.18 -3.03 24.52
N VAL A 35 -1.65 -3.22 23.29
CA VAL A 35 -1.54 -4.49 22.55
C VAL A 35 -0.09 -4.78 22.16
N VAL A 36 0.67 -3.76 21.75
CA VAL A 36 2.10 -3.89 21.41
C VAL A 36 2.93 -4.28 22.62
N GLN A 37 2.61 -3.75 23.81
CA GLN A 37 3.34 -4.09 25.05
C GLN A 37 3.04 -5.51 25.57
N ILE A 38 1.84 -6.05 25.31
CA ILE A 38 1.45 -7.39 25.79
C ILE A 38 2.11 -8.51 24.96
N ASN A 39 2.48 -8.27 23.71
CA ASN A 39 3.00 -9.31 22.81
C ASN A 39 4.53 -9.39 22.73
N LEU A 40 5.27 -8.67 23.57
CA LEU A 40 6.74 -8.74 23.60
C LEU A 40 7.24 -9.60 24.76
N SER A 41 7.19 -10.92 24.60
CA SER A 41 7.93 -11.86 25.46
C SER A 41 9.44 -11.77 25.16
N PRO A 42 10.34 -11.70 26.19
CA PRO A 42 11.77 -11.42 25.98
C PRO A 42 12.57 -12.52 25.26
N SER A 43 12.02 -13.71 25.08
CA SER A 43 12.73 -14.90 24.61
C SER A 43 12.67 -15.18 23.09
N GLN A 44 12.03 -14.31 22.30
CA GLN A 44 11.96 -14.45 20.82
C GLN A 44 12.80 -13.41 20.05
N ARG A 45 13.91 -12.97 20.64
CA ARG A 45 14.93 -12.15 19.96
C ARG A 45 15.91 -13.02 19.20
N MET A 46 15.47 -13.80 18.25
CA MET A 46 16.39 -14.43 17.30
C MET A 46 15.81 -14.44 15.89
N ASN A 47 16.45 -13.62 15.06
CA ASN A 47 16.68 -13.73 13.63
C ASN A 47 15.58 -13.41 12.61
N ALA A 48 15.86 -12.34 11.88
CA ALA A 48 15.76 -12.18 10.42
C ALA A 48 14.38 -12.16 9.71
N ASN A 49 13.24 -12.43 10.37
CA ASN A 49 11.93 -12.40 9.70
C ASN A 49 11.01 -11.25 10.14
N LYS A 50 11.51 -10.33 10.97
CA LYS A 50 10.66 -9.31 11.59
C LYS A 50 10.33 -8.15 10.66
N GLU A 51 11.20 -7.84 9.71
CA GLU A 51 10.95 -6.77 8.73
C GLU A 51 9.87 -7.18 7.74
N ASN A 52 9.91 -8.41 7.21
CA ASN A 52 8.88 -8.93 6.30
C ASN A 52 7.49 -9.09 6.94
N TYR A 53 7.42 -9.34 8.26
CA TYR A 53 6.16 -9.52 8.97
C TYR A 53 5.44 -8.20 9.27
N ILE A 54 6.19 -7.11 9.42
CA ILE A 54 5.65 -5.76 9.67
C ILE A 54 5.17 -5.14 8.36
N GLU A 55 5.86 -5.37 7.24
CA GLU A 55 5.46 -4.87 5.92
C GLU A 55 4.19 -5.56 5.40
N SER A 56 4.03 -6.87 5.62
CA SER A 56 2.88 -7.64 5.13
C SER A 56 1.55 -7.30 5.82
N ASN A 57 1.56 -6.58 6.95
CA ASN A 57 0.37 -6.25 7.74
C ASN A 57 -0.03 -4.77 7.71
N ARG A 58 0.49 -3.97 6.79
CA ARG A 58 0.04 -2.59 6.61
C ARG A 58 -1.41 -2.56 6.11
N PHE A 59 -2.22 -1.68 6.69
CA PHE A 59 -3.64 -1.56 6.35
C PHE A 59 -4.13 -0.13 6.44
N LEU A 60 -5.23 0.13 5.75
CA LEU A 60 -6.01 1.36 5.88
C LEU A 60 -7.45 1.03 6.30
N TYR A 61 -8.09 1.99 6.96
CA TYR A 61 -9.52 1.94 7.23
C TYR A 61 -10.29 2.83 6.25
N PHE A 62 -11.32 2.28 5.64
CA PHE A 62 -12.21 2.99 4.74
C PHE A 62 -13.63 3.03 5.30
N ARG A 63 -14.28 4.19 5.21
CA ARG A 63 -15.67 4.34 5.63
C ARG A 63 -16.60 3.83 4.55
N VAL A 64 -17.31 2.73 4.82
CA VAL A 64 -18.29 2.12 3.93
C VAL A 64 -19.60 1.94 4.71
N ASP A 65 -20.71 2.50 4.22
CA ASP A 65 -22.03 2.35 4.83
C ASP A 65 -22.06 2.56 6.36
N ARG A 66 -21.45 3.64 6.83
CA ARG A 66 -21.33 4.00 8.26
C ARG A 66 -20.43 3.07 9.08
N LYS A 67 -19.72 2.13 8.45
CA LYS A 67 -18.77 1.23 9.10
C LYS A 67 -17.35 1.55 8.65
N MET A 68 -16.38 1.29 9.53
CA MET A 68 -14.96 1.33 9.17
C MET A 68 -14.54 -0.08 8.74
N VAL A 69 -14.12 -0.20 7.49
CA VAL A 69 -13.67 -1.47 6.89
C VAL A 69 -12.16 -1.46 6.79
N LYS A 70 -11.50 -2.41 7.44
CA LYS A 70 -10.07 -2.64 7.34
C LYS A 70 -9.74 -3.29 6.00
N ILE A 71 -8.75 -2.73 5.28
CA ILE A 71 -8.20 -3.29 4.04
C ILE A 71 -6.69 -3.37 4.19
N LEU A 72 -6.12 -4.55 3.97
CA LEU A 72 -4.68 -4.73 3.90
C LEU A 72 -4.16 -4.11 2.60
N LEU A 73 -3.04 -3.39 2.65
CA LEU A 73 -2.45 -2.79 1.45
C LEU A 73 -2.06 -3.86 0.43
N ASN A 74 -1.55 -4.99 0.89
CA ASN A 74 -1.21 -6.14 0.05
C ASN A 74 -2.39 -6.77 -0.70
N ASP A 75 -3.63 -6.58 -0.22
CA ASP A 75 -4.82 -7.10 -0.91
C ASP A 75 -5.26 -6.19 -2.05
N ILE A 76 -4.81 -4.93 -2.08
CA ILE A 76 -5.22 -3.95 -3.08
C ILE A 76 -4.52 -4.25 -4.41
N LEU A 77 -5.32 -4.45 -5.45
CA LEU A 77 -4.85 -4.60 -6.83
C LEU A 77 -4.70 -3.23 -7.50
N PHE A 78 -5.77 -2.48 -7.53
CA PHE A 78 -5.80 -1.12 -8.06
C PHE A 78 -6.99 -0.33 -7.49
N ILE A 79 -6.95 0.98 -7.66
CA ILE A 79 -7.98 1.92 -7.20
C ILE A 79 -8.42 2.77 -8.38
N GLU A 80 -9.73 2.86 -8.57
CA GLU A 80 -10.38 3.67 -9.60
C GLU A 80 -11.09 4.88 -8.97
N GLY A 81 -10.76 6.07 -9.45
CA GLY A 81 -11.40 7.33 -9.03
C GLY A 81 -12.67 7.61 -9.83
N LEU A 82 -13.77 7.85 -9.13
CA LEU A 82 -15.09 8.15 -9.66
C LEU A 82 -15.58 9.48 -9.08
N LYS A 83 -15.02 10.60 -9.52
CA LYS A 83 -15.33 11.94 -9.01
C LYS A 83 -15.14 12.05 -7.50
N ASP A 84 -16.20 11.96 -6.68
CA ASP A 84 -16.20 12.09 -5.22
C ASP A 84 -16.03 10.76 -4.49
N TYR A 85 -15.91 9.67 -5.23
CA TYR A 85 -15.79 8.30 -4.73
C TYR A 85 -14.57 7.62 -5.32
N VAL A 86 -14.08 6.62 -4.63
CA VAL A 86 -13.10 5.67 -5.16
C VAL A 86 -13.64 4.25 -5.05
N LYS A 87 -13.32 3.43 -6.05
CA LYS A 87 -13.48 1.97 -6.01
C LYS A 87 -12.13 1.35 -5.75
N ILE A 88 -12.02 0.57 -4.69
CA ILE A 88 -10.83 -0.17 -4.32
C ILE A 88 -11.06 -1.62 -4.72
N PHE A 89 -10.28 -2.10 -5.68
CA PHE A 89 -10.32 -3.48 -6.13
C PHE A 89 -9.27 -4.28 -5.36
N THR A 90 -9.73 -5.28 -4.65
CA THR A 90 -8.86 -6.22 -3.94
C THR A 90 -8.96 -7.61 -4.57
N ALA A 91 -8.08 -8.54 -4.19
CA ALA A 91 -8.14 -9.93 -4.62
C ALA A 91 -9.49 -10.63 -4.30
N HIS A 92 -10.21 -10.13 -3.28
CA HIS A 92 -11.40 -10.79 -2.75
C HIS A 92 -12.70 -10.03 -2.97
N LYS A 93 -12.66 -8.70 -3.04
CA LYS A 93 -13.86 -7.84 -3.11
C LYS A 93 -13.56 -6.47 -3.70
N THR A 94 -14.61 -5.80 -4.13
CA THR A 94 -14.56 -4.38 -4.51
C THR A 94 -15.26 -3.55 -3.45
N ILE A 95 -14.65 -2.45 -3.05
CA ILE A 95 -15.14 -1.54 -2.03
C ILE A 95 -15.30 -0.16 -2.64
N VAL A 96 -16.43 0.49 -2.36
CA VAL A 96 -16.69 1.89 -2.77
C VAL A 96 -16.73 2.75 -1.51
N THR A 97 -15.96 3.84 -1.52
CA THR A 97 -15.93 4.79 -0.41
C THR A 97 -15.91 6.23 -0.93
N LYS A 98 -16.50 7.15 -0.17
CA LYS A 98 -16.50 8.58 -0.50
C LYS A 98 -15.14 9.17 -0.15
N GLN A 99 -14.29 9.31 -1.15
CA GLN A 99 -12.94 9.85 -1.01
C GLN A 99 -12.42 10.33 -2.36
N VAL A 100 -11.56 11.35 -2.35
CA VAL A 100 -10.89 11.84 -3.56
C VAL A 100 -9.61 11.05 -3.80
N LEU A 101 -9.38 10.64 -5.06
CA LEU A 101 -8.25 9.80 -5.42
C LEU A 101 -6.88 10.43 -5.11
N SER A 102 -6.74 11.75 -5.23
CA SER A 102 -5.50 12.46 -4.91
C SER A 102 -5.18 12.42 -3.41
N THR A 103 -6.18 12.60 -2.54
CA THR A 103 -5.99 12.49 -1.09
C THR A 103 -5.62 11.07 -0.68
N LEU A 104 -6.21 10.07 -1.35
CA LEU A 104 -5.85 8.68 -1.09
C LEU A 104 -4.42 8.37 -1.55
N GLU A 105 -3.97 8.91 -2.70
CA GLU A 105 -2.59 8.78 -3.18
C GLU A 105 -1.57 9.23 -2.13
N GLU A 106 -1.83 10.33 -1.41
CA GLU A 106 -0.95 10.86 -0.37
C GLU A 106 -0.83 9.93 0.85
N SER A 107 -1.84 9.08 1.07
CA SER A 107 -1.91 8.13 2.19
C SER A 107 -1.30 6.77 1.86
N LEU A 108 -1.05 6.50 0.58
CA LEU A 108 -0.48 5.24 0.11
C LEU A 108 1.05 5.32 0.05
N PRO A 109 1.77 4.22 0.37
CA PRO A 109 3.21 4.17 0.21
C PRO A 109 3.60 4.30 -1.27
N SER A 110 4.45 5.26 -1.58
CA SER A 110 4.85 5.58 -2.96
C SER A 110 5.78 4.54 -3.61
N ASP A 111 6.36 3.66 -2.81
CA ASP A 111 7.18 2.51 -3.22
C ASP A 111 6.33 1.27 -3.59
N GLU A 112 5.07 1.21 -3.12
CA GLU A 112 4.15 0.11 -3.42
C GLU A 112 3.04 0.51 -4.40
N PHE A 113 2.65 1.78 -4.42
CA PHE A 113 1.53 2.26 -5.23
C PHE A 113 1.96 3.33 -6.22
N LEU A 114 1.49 3.19 -7.46
CA LEU A 114 1.82 4.09 -8.55
C LEU A 114 0.56 4.67 -9.20
N ARG A 115 0.49 6.00 -9.27
CA ARG A 115 -0.54 6.66 -10.06
C ARG A 115 -0.19 6.59 -11.54
N ILE A 116 -1.04 5.94 -12.33
CA ILE A 116 -0.82 5.72 -13.77
C ILE A 116 -1.76 6.57 -14.65
N HIS A 117 -2.83 7.09 -14.06
CA HIS A 117 -3.84 7.88 -14.76
C HIS A 117 -4.52 8.86 -13.80
N ARG A 118 -5.20 9.90 -14.33
CA ARG A 118 -6.02 10.78 -13.48
C ARG A 118 -7.06 10.04 -12.63
N SER A 119 -7.47 8.85 -13.09
CA SER A 119 -8.48 8.01 -12.43
C SER A 119 -7.95 6.68 -11.92
N TYR A 120 -6.66 6.36 -12.02
CA TYR A 120 -6.14 5.05 -11.60
C TYR A 120 -4.84 5.14 -10.79
N ILE A 121 -4.84 4.41 -9.66
CA ILE A 121 -3.64 4.07 -8.86
C ILE A 121 -3.55 2.54 -8.85
N VAL A 122 -2.36 2.00 -9.02
CA VAL A 122 -2.10 0.55 -9.09
C VAL A 122 -1.09 0.13 -8.03
N SER A 123 -1.20 -1.11 -7.56
CA SER A 123 -0.16 -1.76 -6.77
C SER A 123 0.94 -2.26 -7.71
N ILE A 124 2.19 -1.84 -7.47
CA ILE A 124 3.31 -2.08 -8.39
C ILE A 124 3.63 -3.57 -8.51
N ASP A 125 3.59 -4.30 -7.39
CA ASP A 125 3.90 -5.73 -7.32
C ASP A 125 2.78 -6.65 -7.85
N LYS A 126 1.60 -6.08 -8.17
CA LYS A 126 0.45 -6.81 -8.77
C LYS A 126 0.32 -6.59 -10.27
N ILE A 127 1.27 -5.91 -10.91
CA ILE A 127 1.25 -5.66 -12.35
C ILE A 127 1.63 -6.94 -13.09
N ASP A 128 0.71 -7.44 -13.93
CA ASP A 128 0.95 -8.63 -14.77
C ASP A 128 1.78 -8.29 -16.01
N SER A 129 1.42 -7.20 -16.69
CA SER A 129 2.12 -6.72 -17.89
C SER A 129 1.89 -5.24 -18.14
N TYR A 130 2.75 -4.59 -18.92
CA TYR A 130 2.55 -3.20 -19.33
C TYR A 130 3.23 -2.88 -20.66
N ASN A 131 2.71 -1.85 -21.34
CA ASN A 131 3.32 -1.17 -22.46
C ASN A 131 3.25 0.36 -22.27
N THR A 132 3.45 1.14 -23.32
CA THR A 132 3.44 2.61 -23.25
C THR A 132 2.07 3.19 -22.89
N ASP A 133 0.98 2.51 -23.22
CA ASP A 133 -0.38 3.04 -23.17
C ASP A 133 -1.29 2.32 -22.20
N ILE A 134 -1.01 1.05 -21.93
CA ILE A 134 -1.87 0.13 -21.17
C ILE A 134 -1.03 -0.64 -20.15
N LEU A 135 -1.62 -0.88 -18.99
CA LEU A 135 -1.10 -1.72 -17.92
C LEU A 135 -2.16 -2.77 -17.57
N GLU A 136 -1.75 -4.02 -17.39
CA GLU A 136 -2.64 -5.12 -17.04
C GLU A 136 -2.45 -5.55 -15.57
N ILE A 137 -3.56 -5.71 -14.86
CA ILE A 137 -3.63 -6.27 -13.50
C ILE A 137 -4.85 -7.19 -13.41
N ALA A 138 -4.66 -8.43 -12.97
CA ALA A 138 -5.71 -9.41 -12.77
C ALA A 138 -6.62 -9.54 -14.00
N LYS A 139 -6.03 -9.59 -15.21
CA LYS A 139 -6.69 -9.65 -16.52
C LYS A 139 -7.52 -8.40 -16.86
N LYS A 140 -7.31 -7.30 -16.17
CA LYS A 140 -7.96 -6.02 -16.47
C LYS A 140 -6.94 -5.04 -17.03
N GLU A 141 -7.22 -4.52 -18.21
CA GLU A 141 -6.43 -3.48 -18.87
C GLU A 141 -6.81 -2.11 -18.31
N LEU A 142 -5.81 -1.34 -17.89
CA LEU A 142 -5.93 0.01 -17.36
C LEU A 142 -5.13 0.98 -18.23
N PRO A 143 -5.71 2.14 -18.64
CA PRO A 143 -4.99 3.09 -19.47
C PRO A 143 -3.92 3.85 -18.69
N ILE A 144 -2.76 4.06 -19.30
CA ILE A 144 -1.72 4.96 -18.80
C ILE A 144 -1.94 6.35 -19.41
N GLY A 145 -2.25 7.33 -18.56
CA GLY A 145 -2.46 8.71 -19.00
C GLY A 145 -1.19 9.35 -19.53
N ARG A 146 -1.28 10.20 -20.58
CA ARG A 146 -0.12 10.82 -21.23
C ARG A 146 0.84 11.50 -20.26
N MET A 147 0.31 12.20 -19.25
CA MET A 147 1.10 12.91 -18.24
C MET A 147 1.86 11.97 -17.27
N TYR A 148 1.45 10.70 -17.20
CA TYR A 148 2.00 9.71 -16.28
C TYR A 148 3.03 8.79 -16.94
N ARG A 149 3.05 8.67 -18.27
CA ARG A 149 3.90 7.73 -19.04
C ARG A 149 5.36 7.76 -18.62
N HIS A 150 5.96 8.94 -18.57
CA HIS A 150 7.38 9.08 -18.22
C HIS A 150 7.67 8.55 -16.80
N LYS A 151 6.82 8.92 -15.82
CA LYS A 151 6.96 8.47 -14.43
C LYS A 151 6.77 6.96 -14.33
N VAL A 152 5.73 6.42 -14.98
CA VAL A 152 5.40 4.99 -15.00
C VAL A 152 6.55 4.17 -15.58
N THR A 153 7.02 4.52 -16.79
CA THR A 153 8.12 3.82 -17.45
C THR A 153 9.40 3.86 -16.62
N LYS A 154 9.72 5.01 -16.02
CA LYS A 154 10.91 5.15 -15.18
C LYS A 154 10.86 4.24 -13.95
N ILE A 155 9.72 4.17 -13.26
CA ILE A 155 9.57 3.37 -12.04
C ILE A 155 9.57 1.88 -12.37
N LEU A 156 8.79 1.45 -13.38
CA LEU A 156 8.67 0.03 -13.71
C LEU A 156 9.96 -0.54 -14.31
N ASN A 157 10.70 0.24 -15.10
CA ASN A 157 12.02 -0.18 -15.59
C ASN A 157 13.04 -0.32 -14.45
N ALA A 158 13.01 0.57 -13.45
CA ALA A 158 13.88 0.46 -12.29
C ALA A 158 13.56 -0.80 -11.44
N SER A 159 12.28 -1.14 -11.28
CA SER A 159 11.82 -2.33 -10.57
C SER A 159 12.20 -3.63 -11.29
N SER A 160 12.20 -3.64 -12.63
CA SER A 160 12.59 -4.80 -13.45
C SER A 160 14.07 -5.19 -13.28
N ILE A 161 14.94 -4.25 -12.97
CA ILE A 161 16.38 -4.50 -12.74
C ILE A 161 16.62 -5.24 -11.42
N HIS A 162 15.77 -5.05 -10.41
CA HIS A 162 15.91 -5.71 -9.10
C HIS A 162 15.27 -7.12 -9.07
N GLY A 163 14.35 -7.44 -9.98
CA GLY A 163 13.71 -8.76 -10.08
C GLY A 163 14.60 -9.87 -10.67
N ASN A 164 15.68 -9.52 -11.35
CA ASN A 164 16.56 -10.50 -12.05
C ASN A 164 17.70 -11.08 -11.21
N SER A 165 17.79 -10.82 -9.91
CA SER A 165 18.87 -11.31 -9.06
C SER A 165 18.69 -12.74 -8.53
N HIS A 166 17.58 -13.42 -8.82
CA HIS A 166 17.28 -14.75 -8.23
C HIS A 166 17.12 -15.90 -9.23
N VAL A 167 17.38 -15.72 -10.53
CA VAL A 167 17.30 -16.82 -11.51
C VAL A 167 18.55 -16.90 -12.34
N ASN A 168 19.72 -17.29 -11.76
CA ASN A 168 20.81 -17.91 -12.52
C ASN A 168 21.89 -18.49 -11.59
N ALA A 169 21.55 -19.58 -10.90
CA ALA A 169 22.54 -20.42 -10.25
C ALA A 169 22.13 -21.90 -10.25
N LYS A 170 21.71 -22.45 -11.41
CA LYS A 170 21.68 -23.92 -11.65
C LYS A 170 21.54 -24.17 -13.15
N ASN A 171 22.67 -24.19 -13.86
CA ASN A 171 22.96 -25.06 -14.98
C ASN A 171 24.34 -24.74 -15.55
N ARG A 172 25.36 -25.32 -14.92
CA ARG A 172 26.64 -25.70 -15.56
C ARG A 172 27.15 -26.91 -14.79
N SER A 173 26.88 -28.06 -15.27
CA SER A 173 27.70 -29.27 -15.25
C SER A 173 27.15 -30.23 -16.25
#